data_b6b0d6a1bc5b72d4c4b16d690994438b
#
_entry.id   b6b0d6a1bc5b72d4c4b16d690994438b
#
_cell.length_a   1.000
_cell.length_b   1.000
_cell.length_c   1.000
_cell.angle_alpha   90.00
_cell.angle_beta   90.00
_cell.angle_gamma   90.00
#
_symmetry.space_group_name_H-M   'P 1'
#
loop_
_entity.id
_entity.type
_entity.pdbx_description
1 polymer ?
#
loop_
_entity_poly.entity_id
_entity_poly.type
_entity_poly.pdbx_seq_one_letter_code
_entity_poly.pdbx_strand_id
1 'polypeptide(L)'
;MKLIRRCGLTLTMVAACTMAGAQEAGAPQWVNISDALVKEITDSGAKIAWPGQTAGITVDRTTGHVYLVIPGQGLWRSTDRGRSYTRCDEKTVSGRCETGYSLNSDPAGQRLACFMLDGKCAMTLDGGKTWHAMKDVGRNWDYAAVDWSDPEAKAIFAARHESGGEMYLSTDAGKTWKMIGKDKTFAAVGIFDEKTLVTTKGEGILRSTDGGQTWTKVSDFQPVGRVAIPFRGATWWLAKEGLIITTDKGATWTRRTAPVEAAWGPMFGKDEKHIVVAGNKGFFETTDGGETWKLAAPLPPDKEFRSSMPGWFLNVAWDPNADVFYASRMGRPAYKFERRP
;
A
#
# COMPACT_ATOMS: atom_id res chain seq x y z
N MET A 1 -36.69 -75.39 -52.69
CA MET A 1 -35.30 -74.93 -52.47
C MET A 1 -35.37 -73.52 -51.92
N LYS A 2 -35.20 -73.39 -50.60
CA LYS A 2 -35.25 -72.08 -49.91
C LYS A 2 -33.82 -71.70 -49.45
N LEU A 3 -33.31 -70.62 -49.98
CA LEU A 3 -32.02 -70.06 -49.56
C LEU A 3 -32.18 -69.29 -48.27
N ILE A 4 -31.42 -69.66 -47.26
CA ILE A 4 -31.34 -68.95 -45.97
C ILE A 4 -30.16 -67.98 -46.07
N ARG A 5 -30.41 -66.64 -46.00
CA ARG A 5 -29.41 -65.61 -45.84
C ARG A 5 -29.11 -65.44 -44.37
N ARG A 6 -27.87 -65.66 -44.01
CA ARG A 6 -27.32 -65.27 -42.68
C ARG A 6 -27.02 -63.80 -42.68
N CYS A 7 -27.65 -63.06 -41.74
CA CYS A 7 -27.35 -61.69 -41.44
C CYS A 7 -26.21 -61.64 -40.37
N GLY A 8 -25.07 -61.17 -40.76
CA GLY A 8 -23.96 -60.90 -39.80
C GLY A 8 -24.17 -59.53 -39.09
N LEU A 9 -24.28 -59.58 -37.80
CA LEU A 9 -24.32 -58.37 -36.90
C LEU A 9 -22.87 -57.94 -36.61
N THR A 10 -22.47 -56.81 -37.14
CA THR A 10 -21.21 -56.18 -36.83
C THR A 10 -21.43 -55.26 -35.61
N LEU A 11 -20.86 -55.64 -34.50
CA LEU A 11 -20.90 -54.84 -33.24
C LEU A 11 -19.84 -53.74 -33.33
N THR A 12 -20.26 -52.50 -33.53
CA THR A 12 -19.37 -51.34 -33.50
C THR A 12 -19.24 -50.88 -32.03
N MET A 13 -18.07 -51.11 -31.41
CA MET A 13 -17.74 -50.53 -30.14
C MET A 13 -17.50 -49.01 -30.32
N VAL A 14 -18.40 -48.19 -29.79
CA VAL A 14 -18.18 -46.74 -29.62
C VAL A 14 -17.38 -46.57 -28.35
N ALA A 15 -16.11 -46.24 -28.47
CA ALA A 15 -15.29 -45.80 -27.35
C ALA A 15 -15.78 -44.43 -26.92
N ALA A 16 -16.44 -44.35 -25.77
CA ALA A 16 -16.75 -43.07 -25.11
C ALA A 16 -15.46 -42.48 -24.54
N CYS A 17 -14.90 -41.52 -25.27
CA CYS A 17 -13.81 -40.66 -24.76
C CYS A 17 -14.44 -39.72 -23.73
N THR A 18 -14.30 -39.98 -22.44
CA THR A 18 -14.60 -39.04 -21.37
C THR A 18 -13.59 -37.89 -21.47
N MET A 19 -13.99 -36.81 -22.11
CA MET A 19 -13.30 -35.54 -21.93
C MET A 19 -13.41 -35.16 -20.48
N ALA A 20 -12.27 -35.23 -19.75
CA ALA A 20 -12.14 -34.58 -18.47
C ALA A 20 -12.34 -33.10 -18.74
N GLY A 21 -13.45 -32.54 -18.29
CA GLY A 21 -13.75 -31.14 -18.44
C GLY A 21 -12.64 -30.34 -17.71
N ALA A 22 -11.91 -29.55 -18.49
CA ALA A 22 -11.10 -28.49 -17.93
C ALA A 22 -12.06 -27.62 -17.12
N GLN A 23 -11.88 -27.60 -15.81
CA GLN A 23 -12.62 -26.72 -14.91
C GLN A 23 -12.27 -25.30 -15.37
N GLU A 24 -13.23 -24.56 -15.92
CA GLU A 24 -13.03 -23.15 -16.26
C GLU A 24 -12.49 -22.45 -15.02
N ALA A 25 -11.33 -21.84 -15.13
CA ALA A 25 -10.78 -21.01 -14.08
C ALA A 25 -11.85 -19.95 -13.74
N GLY A 26 -12.37 -20.00 -12.52
CA GLY A 26 -13.41 -19.07 -12.07
C GLY A 26 -12.97 -17.63 -12.29
N ALA A 27 -13.91 -16.71 -12.52
CA ALA A 27 -13.60 -15.29 -12.66
C ALA A 27 -12.78 -14.81 -11.44
N PRO A 28 -11.81 -13.89 -11.63
CA PRO A 28 -11.01 -13.37 -10.54
C PRO A 28 -11.89 -12.83 -9.42
N GLN A 29 -11.60 -13.20 -8.18
CA GLN A 29 -12.36 -12.78 -7.00
C GLN A 29 -11.45 -12.52 -5.81
N TRP A 30 -11.94 -11.72 -4.86
CA TRP A 30 -11.23 -11.46 -3.62
C TRP A 30 -11.20 -12.70 -2.73
N VAL A 31 -10.02 -13.04 -2.24
CA VAL A 31 -9.79 -14.14 -1.30
C VAL A 31 -9.26 -13.57 0.01
N ASN A 32 -9.88 -13.96 1.11
CA ASN A 32 -9.39 -13.61 2.46
C ASN A 32 -8.06 -14.33 2.71
N ILE A 33 -7.07 -13.55 3.20
CA ILE A 33 -5.70 -14.04 3.44
C ILE A 33 -5.25 -13.88 4.89
N SER A 34 -6.11 -13.42 5.80
CA SER A 34 -5.72 -13.14 7.18
C SER A 34 -6.40 -14.02 8.22
N ASP A 35 -7.52 -14.67 7.92
CA ASP A 35 -8.30 -15.38 8.93
C ASP A 35 -7.52 -16.53 9.57
N ALA A 36 -6.73 -17.28 8.79
CA ALA A 36 -5.89 -18.36 9.30
C ALA A 36 -4.86 -17.84 10.32
N LEU A 37 -4.18 -16.75 10.00
CA LEU A 37 -3.22 -16.09 10.89
C LEU A 37 -3.90 -15.54 12.15
N VAL A 38 -5.03 -14.85 12.01
CA VAL A 38 -5.80 -14.30 13.13
C VAL A 38 -6.24 -15.42 14.07
N LYS A 39 -6.71 -16.54 13.50
CA LYS A 39 -7.08 -17.72 14.28
C LYS A 39 -5.88 -18.33 15.00
N GLU A 40 -4.75 -18.53 14.35
CA GLU A 40 -3.51 -19.06 14.95
C GLU A 40 -3.07 -18.20 16.16
N ILE A 41 -3.05 -16.88 16.00
CA ILE A 41 -2.69 -15.95 17.07
C ILE A 41 -3.66 -16.08 18.26
N THR A 42 -4.97 -16.11 18.00
CA THR A 42 -5.98 -16.18 19.07
C THR A 42 -6.00 -17.54 19.75
N ASP A 43 -5.82 -18.63 19.01
CA ASP A 43 -5.73 -19.99 19.56
C ASP A 43 -4.49 -20.16 20.46
N SER A 44 -3.40 -19.41 20.21
CA SER A 44 -2.23 -19.37 21.09
C SER A 44 -2.48 -18.65 22.43
N GLY A 45 -3.66 -18.05 22.63
CA GLY A 45 -4.01 -17.26 23.80
C GLY A 45 -3.55 -15.79 23.70
N ALA A 46 -2.93 -15.38 22.61
CA ALA A 46 -2.52 -13.99 22.40
C ALA A 46 -3.73 -13.11 22.07
N LYS A 47 -3.75 -11.89 22.62
CA LYS A 47 -4.82 -10.92 22.37
C LYS A 47 -4.44 -9.99 21.24
N ILE A 48 -5.32 -9.91 20.23
CA ILE A 48 -5.22 -8.88 19.20
C ILE A 48 -5.81 -7.59 19.79
N ALA A 49 -5.03 -6.51 19.72
CA ALA A 49 -5.46 -5.21 20.22
C ALA A 49 -6.57 -4.58 19.35
N TRP A 50 -7.17 -3.52 19.84
CA TRP A 50 -8.08 -2.71 19.03
C TRP A 50 -7.36 -2.24 17.75
N PRO A 51 -8.01 -2.25 16.59
CA PRO A 51 -9.41 -2.51 16.27
C PRO A 51 -9.76 -4.00 16.04
N GLY A 52 -8.87 -4.94 16.33
CA GLY A 52 -9.00 -6.35 16.02
C GLY A 52 -8.51 -6.70 14.61
N GLN A 53 -8.52 -7.96 14.25
CA GLN A 53 -8.14 -8.52 12.96
C GLN A 53 -6.85 -7.95 12.36
N THR A 54 -6.92 -7.09 11.33
CA THR A 54 -5.77 -6.47 10.66
C THR A 54 -5.81 -4.95 10.72
N ALA A 55 -4.67 -4.31 10.54
CA ALA A 55 -4.57 -2.85 10.53
C ALA A 55 -3.45 -2.32 9.65
N GLY A 56 -3.17 -2.94 8.53
CA GLY A 56 -2.18 -2.46 7.57
C GLY A 56 -1.68 -3.57 6.67
N ILE A 57 -1.50 -3.28 5.39
CA ILE A 57 -0.91 -4.18 4.40
C ILE A 57 -0.04 -3.39 3.42
N THR A 58 1.11 -3.96 3.07
CA THR A 58 1.94 -3.47 1.97
C THR A 58 2.66 -4.62 1.28
N VAL A 59 3.28 -4.35 0.14
CA VAL A 59 4.02 -5.33 -0.65
C VAL A 59 5.40 -4.77 -0.99
N ASP A 60 6.42 -5.57 -0.79
CA ASP A 60 7.69 -5.34 -1.44
C ASP A 60 7.56 -5.71 -2.93
N ARG A 61 7.54 -4.71 -3.78
CA ARG A 61 7.32 -4.88 -5.21
C ARG A 61 8.44 -5.63 -5.95
N THR A 62 9.60 -5.81 -5.34
CA THR A 62 10.73 -6.53 -5.95
C THR A 62 10.70 -8.03 -5.65
N THR A 63 10.25 -8.39 -4.45
CA THR A 63 10.19 -9.78 -3.99
C THR A 63 8.78 -10.37 -4.03
N GLY A 64 7.73 -9.54 -4.09
CA GLY A 64 6.33 -9.94 -3.92
C GLY A 64 5.99 -10.32 -2.47
N HIS A 65 6.88 -10.07 -1.51
CA HIS A 65 6.60 -10.33 -0.11
C HIS A 65 5.49 -9.41 0.40
N VAL A 66 4.48 -10.00 1.02
CA VAL A 66 3.36 -9.28 1.63
C VAL A 66 3.64 -9.05 3.10
N TYR A 67 3.49 -7.82 3.54
CA TYR A 67 3.60 -7.45 4.96
C TYR A 67 2.24 -7.06 5.49
N LEU A 68 1.85 -7.68 6.61
CA LEU A 68 0.55 -7.50 7.26
C LEU A 68 0.73 -7.10 8.73
N VAL A 69 0.08 -6.03 9.15
CA VAL A 69 0.05 -5.62 10.57
C VAL A 69 -1.13 -6.29 11.26
N ILE A 70 -0.83 -6.99 12.36
CA ILE A 70 -1.84 -7.48 13.32
C ILE A 70 -1.74 -6.60 14.56
N PRO A 71 -2.81 -5.86 14.93
CA PRO A 71 -2.78 -4.89 16.02
C PRO A 71 -2.27 -5.49 17.33
N GLY A 72 -1.25 -4.88 17.91
CA GLY A 72 -0.59 -5.36 19.12
C GLY A 72 0.31 -6.58 18.95
N GLN A 73 0.24 -7.27 17.79
CA GLN A 73 1.00 -8.49 17.48
C GLN A 73 2.12 -8.28 16.46
N GLY A 74 2.35 -7.02 16.03
CA GLY A 74 3.45 -6.63 15.19
C GLY A 74 3.26 -6.88 13.70
N LEU A 75 4.39 -7.01 12.98
CA LEU A 75 4.44 -7.17 11.54
C LEU A 75 4.70 -8.61 11.12
N TRP A 76 3.88 -9.09 10.22
CA TRP A 76 3.91 -10.45 9.70
C TRP A 76 4.21 -10.45 8.20
N ARG A 77 5.11 -11.32 7.77
CA ARG A 77 5.53 -11.44 6.36
C ARG A 77 5.05 -12.75 5.78
N SER A 78 4.47 -12.68 4.59
CA SER A 78 4.19 -13.82 3.71
C SER A 78 5.12 -13.77 2.49
N THR A 79 5.68 -14.90 2.11
CA THR A 79 6.47 -15.11 0.88
C THR A 79 5.70 -15.89 -0.18
N ASP A 80 4.46 -16.26 0.12
CA ASP A 80 3.59 -17.11 -0.70
C ASP A 80 2.21 -16.45 -1.00
N ARG A 81 2.21 -15.12 -1.09
CA ARG A 81 1.02 -14.30 -1.42
C ARG A 81 -0.10 -14.44 -0.41
N GLY A 82 0.22 -14.50 0.89
CA GLY A 82 -0.75 -14.54 1.97
C GLY A 82 -1.33 -15.93 2.29
N ARG A 83 -0.69 -17.01 1.85
CA ARG A 83 -1.10 -18.37 2.25
C ARG A 83 -0.59 -18.73 3.64
N SER A 84 0.62 -18.27 3.97
CA SER A 84 1.23 -18.44 5.30
C SER A 84 1.97 -17.17 5.70
N TYR A 85 2.19 -17.01 7.01
CA TYR A 85 2.83 -15.84 7.57
C TYR A 85 3.85 -16.22 8.65
N THR A 86 4.90 -15.41 8.73
CA THR A 86 5.88 -15.47 9.83
C THR A 86 6.08 -14.08 10.38
N ARG A 87 6.09 -13.93 11.70
CA ARG A 87 6.41 -12.66 12.34
C ARG A 87 7.84 -12.25 12.00
N CYS A 88 8.05 -11.01 11.53
CA CYS A 88 9.33 -10.60 10.96
C CYS A 88 9.94 -9.34 11.58
N ASP A 89 9.34 -8.78 12.63
CA ASP A 89 9.72 -7.49 13.21
C ASP A 89 10.58 -7.61 14.47
N GLU A 90 11.06 -8.78 14.86
CA GLU A 90 11.84 -9.00 16.10
C GLU A 90 11.20 -8.38 17.35
N LYS A 91 9.87 -8.20 17.35
CA LYS A 91 9.07 -7.51 18.39
C LYS A 91 9.41 -6.01 18.53
N THR A 92 9.96 -5.41 17.49
CA THR A 92 10.25 -3.96 17.43
C THR A 92 9.07 -3.14 16.93
N VAL A 93 8.08 -3.77 16.30
CA VAL A 93 6.85 -3.12 15.82
C VAL A 93 5.67 -3.55 16.68
N SER A 94 4.80 -2.60 17.02
CA SER A 94 3.51 -2.88 17.68
C SER A 94 2.53 -1.75 17.41
N GLY A 95 1.29 -1.85 17.92
CA GLY A 95 0.24 -0.87 17.62
C GLY A 95 -0.50 -1.19 16.32
N ARG A 96 -0.90 -0.16 15.59
CA ARG A 96 -1.68 -0.29 14.36
C ARG A 96 -1.30 0.78 13.33
N CYS A 97 -1.60 0.53 12.07
CA CYS A 97 -1.61 1.57 11.05
C CYS A 97 -2.90 2.40 11.17
N GLU A 98 -2.77 3.70 11.23
CA GLU A 98 -3.93 4.60 11.20
C GLU A 98 -4.37 4.87 9.76
N THR A 99 -3.42 4.94 8.85
CA THR A 99 -3.68 5.13 7.42
C THR A 99 -2.93 4.11 6.57
N GLY A 100 -3.28 4.01 5.29
CA GLY A 100 -2.54 3.17 4.35
C GLY A 100 -1.12 3.63 4.05
N TYR A 101 -0.74 4.82 4.49
CA TYR A 101 0.62 5.34 4.38
C TYR A 101 1.45 5.18 5.65
N SER A 102 0.93 4.50 6.67
CA SER A 102 1.68 4.14 7.89
C SER A 102 2.76 3.08 7.61
N LEU A 103 2.57 2.21 6.59
CA LEU A 103 3.60 1.34 6.06
C LEU A 103 4.21 1.99 4.82
N ASN A 104 5.42 2.54 4.97
CA ASN A 104 6.12 3.23 3.90
C ASN A 104 7.19 2.32 3.31
N SER A 105 6.87 1.69 2.18
CA SER A 105 7.79 0.82 1.44
C SER A 105 8.62 1.63 0.46
N ASP A 106 9.92 1.31 0.39
CA ASP A 106 10.78 1.83 -0.66
C ASP A 106 10.31 1.37 -2.04
N PRO A 107 10.05 2.28 -2.98
CA PRO A 107 9.72 1.89 -4.35
C PRO A 107 10.80 1.08 -5.07
N ALA A 108 12.06 1.13 -4.62
CA ALA A 108 13.13 0.27 -5.11
C ALA A 108 13.15 -1.13 -4.44
N GLY A 109 12.36 -1.34 -3.38
CA GLY A 109 12.16 -2.61 -2.69
C GLY A 109 13.08 -2.85 -1.50
N GLN A 110 12.76 -3.89 -0.73
CA GLN A 110 13.48 -4.42 0.43
C GLN A 110 13.57 -3.51 1.68
N ARG A 111 13.34 -2.20 1.57
CA ARG A 111 13.33 -1.29 2.72
C ARG A 111 11.88 -0.96 3.10
N LEU A 112 11.61 -0.93 4.39
CA LEU A 112 10.27 -0.68 4.91
C LEU A 112 10.35 0.08 6.22
N ALA A 113 9.61 1.17 6.35
CA ALA A 113 9.40 1.90 7.59
C ALA A 113 7.96 1.76 8.07
N CYS A 114 7.81 1.44 9.35
CA CYS A 114 6.54 1.19 10.02
C CYS A 114 6.24 2.34 10.99
N PHE A 115 5.30 3.20 10.63
CA PHE A 115 4.85 4.34 11.42
C PHE A 115 3.54 3.99 12.13
N MET A 116 3.65 3.49 13.36
CA MET A 116 2.53 2.94 14.12
C MET A 116 1.89 3.96 15.04
N LEU A 117 0.56 3.89 15.15
CA LEU A 117 -0.18 4.54 16.21
C LEU A 117 -0.32 3.61 17.41
N ASP A 118 -0.23 4.18 18.61
CA ASP A 118 -0.33 3.47 19.90
C ASP A 118 0.65 2.27 20.03
N GLY A 119 1.85 2.41 19.45
CA GLY A 119 2.83 1.34 19.49
C GLY A 119 4.23 1.72 19.06
N LYS A 120 5.08 0.73 18.94
CA LYS A 120 6.48 0.88 18.56
C LYS A 120 6.62 1.01 17.05
N CYS A 121 7.44 1.95 16.62
CA CYS A 121 7.81 2.17 15.22
C CYS A 121 9.23 1.65 14.96
N ALA A 122 9.45 1.08 13.79
CA ALA A 122 10.77 0.60 13.40
C ALA A 122 10.92 0.61 11.87
N MET A 123 12.16 0.54 11.42
CA MET A 123 12.52 0.48 10.01
C MET A 123 13.51 -0.66 9.76
N THR A 124 13.36 -1.32 8.61
CA THR A 124 14.34 -2.24 8.05
C THR A 124 14.91 -1.69 6.75
N LEU A 125 16.21 -1.88 6.53
CA LEU A 125 16.90 -1.50 5.30
C LEU A 125 17.38 -2.72 4.49
N ASP A 126 17.11 -3.95 4.98
CA ASP A 126 17.68 -5.20 4.48
C ASP A 126 16.63 -6.33 4.30
N GLY A 127 15.39 -5.97 4.08
CA GLY A 127 14.29 -6.92 3.85
C GLY A 127 13.79 -7.62 5.10
N GLY A 128 13.93 -6.97 6.26
CA GLY A 128 13.44 -7.49 7.54
C GLY A 128 14.42 -8.48 8.21
N LYS A 129 15.70 -8.45 7.85
CA LYS A 129 16.73 -9.22 8.54
C LYS A 129 17.16 -8.54 9.84
N THR A 130 17.23 -7.20 9.80
CA THR A 130 17.47 -6.37 10.98
C THR A 130 16.45 -5.24 11.05
N TRP A 131 16.15 -4.79 12.29
CA TRP A 131 15.18 -3.75 12.54
C TRP A 131 15.78 -2.66 13.44
N HIS A 132 15.57 -1.42 13.05
CA HIS A 132 16.01 -0.22 13.77
C HIS A 132 14.79 0.45 14.40
N ALA A 133 14.71 0.46 15.73
CA ALA A 133 13.62 1.12 16.45
C ALA A 133 13.70 2.64 16.28
N MET A 134 12.55 3.26 16.04
CA MET A 134 12.40 4.72 16.05
C MET A 134 11.97 5.21 17.43
N LYS A 135 12.37 6.43 17.78
CA LYS A 135 12.00 7.05 19.05
C LYS A 135 10.50 7.41 19.05
N ASP A 136 9.85 7.09 20.15
CA ASP A 136 8.48 7.49 20.44
C ASP A 136 8.41 8.99 20.75
N VAL A 137 7.39 9.67 20.23
CA VAL A 137 7.08 11.09 20.52
C VAL A 137 5.76 11.27 21.26
N GLY A 138 5.16 10.16 21.72
CA GLY A 138 3.84 10.10 22.35
C GLY A 138 2.70 10.31 21.35
N ARG A 139 1.70 9.40 21.31
CA ARG A 139 0.69 9.33 20.23
C ARG A 139 1.34 9.53 18.86
N ASN A 140 1.97 8.48 18.38
CA ASN A 140 2.84 8.51 17.20
C ASN A 140 2.13 8.96 15.90
N TRP A 141 2.16 8.18 14.86
CA TRP A 141 2.08 8.68 13.50
C TRP A 141 0.82 8.24 12.75
N ASP A 142 0.28 9.14 11.94
CA ASP A 142 -0.73 8.82 10.93
C ASP A 142 -0.07 8.35 9.63
N TYR A 143 0.97 9.05 9.20
CA TYR A 143 1.72 8.76 7.97
C TYR A 143 3.07 9.48 7.98
N ALA A 144 3.98 9.03 7.13
CA ALA A 144 5.26 9.68 6.92
C ALA A 144 5.77 9.51 5.49
N ALA A 145 6.63 10.43 5.07
CA ALA A 145 7.48 10.31 3.90
C ALA A 145 8.91 10.03 4.33
N VAL A 146 9.58 9.12 3.64
CA VAL A 146 10.99 8.75 3.87
C VAL A 146 11.78 9.10 2.62
N ASP A 147 12.94 9.70 2.79
CA ASP A 147 13.90 9.89 1.69
C ASP A 147 14.59 8.56 1.38
N TRP A 148 13.98 7.79 0.49
CA TRP A 148 14.54 6.53 0.02
C TRP A 148 15.70 6.68 -0.97
N SER A 149 16.05 7.91 -1.38
CA SER A 149 17.26 8.16 -2.18
C SER A 149 18.53 8.06 -1.34
N ASP A 150 18.43 8.29 -0.03
CA ASP A 150 19.49 8.00 0.94
C ASP A 150 19.49 6.50 1.29
N PRO A 151 20.60 5.78 1.11
CA PRO A 151 20.70 4.37 1.51
C PRO A 151 20.44 4.11 2.99
N GLU A 152 20.72 5.08 3.86
CA GLU A 152 20.49 5.00 5.31
C GLU A 152 19.12 5.53 5.72
N ALA A 153 18.32 6.07 4.78
CA ALA A 153 16.98 6.62 4.99
C ALA A 153 16.90 7.57 6.21
N LYS A 154 17.88 8.46 6.34
CA LYS A 154 18.02 9.35 7.51
C LYS A 154 16.91 10.37 7.62
N ALA A 155 16.49 10.93 6.47
CA ALA A 155 15.51 11.99 6.46
C ALA A 155 14.09 11.44 6.39
N ILE A 156 13.27 11.79 7.39
CA ILE A 156 11.89 11.34 7.54
C ILE A 156 11.03 12.55 7.92
N PHE A 157 9.93 12.75 7.19
CA PHE A 157 8.95 13.80 7.48
C PHE A 157 7.60 13.17 7.82
N ALA A 158 7.15 13.29 9.07
CA ALA A 158 6.03 12.55 9.64
C ALA A 158 4.94 13.47 10.19
N ALA A 159 3.68 13.02 10.06
CA ALA A 159 2.50 13.66 10.62
C ALA A 159 2.08 12.96 11.92
N ARG A 160 1.95 13.72 13.00
CA ARG A 160 1.51 13.19 14.29
C ARG A 160 0.00 13.07 14.35
N HIS A 161 -0.48 11.99 14.95
CA HIS A 161 -1.89 11.66 15.09
C HIS A 161 -2.67 12.72 15.89
N GLU A 162 -3.83 13.14 15.36
CA GLU A 162 -4.81 14.07 15.99
C GLU A 162 -4.17 15.32 16.63
N SER A 163 -3.10 15.83 16.03
CA SER A 163 -2.32 16.94 16.57
C SER A 163 -2.67 18.31 15.98
N GLY A 164 -3.71 18.38 15.13
CA GLY A 164 -4.06 19.62 14.42
C GLY A 164 -3.04 20.01 13.35
N GLY A 165 -2.26 19.03 12.84
CA GLY A 165 -1.30 19.23 11.76
C GLY A 165 0.14 19.47 12.23
N GLU A 166 0.50 19.00 13.43
CA GLU A 166 1.89 18.96 13.84
C GLU A 166 2.69 17.98 12.96
N MET A 167 3.79 18.48 12.43
CA MET A 167 4.73 17.70 11.63
C MET A 167 6.07 17.61 12.33
N TYR A 168 6.76 16.51 12.11
CA TYR A 168 8.05 16.22 12.68
C TYR A 168 9.05 15.82 11.60
N LEU A 169 10.27 16.30 11.74
CA LEU A 169 11.41 15.94 10.89
C LEU A 169 12.43 15.16 11.73
N SER A 170 12.86 14.02 11.22
CA SER A 170 14.07 13.33 11.64
C SER A 170 15.13 13.44 10.54
N THR A 171 16.39 13.53 10.94
CA THR A 171 17.57 13.49 10.05
C THR A 171 18.56 12.40 10.45
N ASP A 172 18.11 11.44 11.28
CA ASP A 172 18.90 10.36 11.85
C ASP A 172 18.13 9.01 11.89
N ALA A 173 17.27 8.79 10.89
CA ALA A 173 16.48 7.56 10.74
C ALA A 173 15.50 7.31 11.90
N GLY A 174 14.90 8.38 12.43
CA GLY A 174 13.90 8.31 13.49
C GLY A 174 14.47 8.18 14.91
N LYS A 175 15.78 8.30 15.11
CA LYS A 175 16.39 8.28 16.45
C LYS A 175 16.05 9.53 17.25
N THR A 176 15.96 10.68 16.57
CA THR A 176 15.47 11.94 17.16
C THR A 176 14.49 12.63 16.22
N TRP A 177 13.63 13.47 16.82
CA TRP A 177 12.59 14.17 16.08
C TRP A 177 12.53 15.64 16.47
N LYS A 178 12.42 16.51 15.46
CA LYS A 178 12.21 17.95 15.62
C LYS A 178 10.80 18.31 15.12
N MET A 179 9.99 18.92 15.99
CA MET A 179 8.69 19.46 15.57
C MET A 179 8.92 20.69 14.67
N ILE A 180 8.28 20.71 13.50
CA ILE A 180 8.44 21.76 12.49
C ILE A 180 7.13 22.36 12.00
N GLY A 181 6.02 22.00 12.55
CA GLY A 181 4.71 22.43 12.06
C GLY A 181 3.70 22.78 13.11
N LYS A 182 4.13 23.14 14.32
CA LYS A 182 3.21 23.54 15.38
C LYS A 182 2.28 24.67 14.90
N ASP A 183 0.98 24.52 15.16
CA ASP A 183 -0.07 25.49 14.80
C ASP A 183 -0.17 25.81 13.27
N LYS A 184 0.44 24.99 12.42
CA LYS A 184 0.48 25.22 10.97
C LYS A 184 -0.68 24.58 10.19
N THR A 185 -1.42 23.64 10.78
CA THR A 185 -2.51 22.89 10.11
C THR A 185 -2.07 22.18 8.83
N PHE A 186 -0.87 21.63 8.82
CA PHE A 186 -0.37 20.84 7.69
C PHE A 186 -1.13 19.52 7.52
N ALA A 187 -1.26 19.01 6.29
CA ALA A 187 -2.15 17.90 6.01
C ALA A 187 -1.57 16.77 5.18
N ALA A 188 -0.38 16.91 4.62
CA ALA A 188 0.27 15.86 3.82
C ALA A 188 1.77 16.09 3.80
N VAL A 189 2.56 15.09 3.41
CA VAL A 189 4.02 15.12 3.51
C VAL A 189 4.70 14.65 2.22
N GLY A 190 5.81 15.29 1.88
CA GLY A 190 6.77 14.82 0.90
C GLY A 190 8.17 15.29 1.32
N ILE A 191 9.17 14.45 1.06
CA ILE A 191 10.56 14.73 1.42
C ILE A 191 11.47 14.42 0.24
N PHE A 192 12.49 15.25 0.03
CA PHE A 192 13.50 15.08 -1.01
C PHE A 192 14.91 14.97 -0.43
N ASP A 193 15.12 15.57 0.73
CA ASP A 193 16.32 15.50 1.56
C ASP A 193 16.03 16.16 2.92
N GLU A 194 17.00 16.20 3.82
CA GLU A 194 16.87 16.78 5.18
C GLU A 194 16.43 18.26 5.24
N LYS A 195 16.58 19.00 4.14
CA LYS A 195 16.26 20.43 4.03
C LYS A 195 15.05 20.68 3.14
N THR A 196 14.82 19.83 2.13
CA THR A 196 13.82 20.08 1.11
C THR A 196 12.57 19.22 1.35
N LEU A 197 11.50 19.88 1.78
CA LEU A 197 10.25 19.29 2.18
C LEU A 197 9.09 19.92 1.42
N VAL A 198 8.01 19.18 1.22
CA VAL A 198 6.73 19.71 0.75
C VAL A 198 5.60 19.26 1.67
N THR A 199 4.61 20.12 1.81
CA THR A 199 3.38 19.84 2.56
C THR A 199 2.21 20.60 1.96
N THR A 200 1.01 20.38 2.47
CA THR A 200 -0.18 21.15 2.10
C THR A 200 -0.73 21.89 3.30
N LYS A 201 -1.27 23.09 3.06
CA LYS A 201 -2.02 23.85 4.05
C LYS A 201 -3.19 24.55 3.34
N GLY A 202 -4.43 24.15 3.68
CA GLY A 202 -5.59 24.63 2.94
C GLY A 202 -5.47 24.24 1.47
N GLU A 203 -5.48 25.24 0.58
CA GLU A 203 -5.31 25.02 -0.87
C GLU A 203 -3.87 25.27 -1.29
N GLY A 204 -3.29 24.27 -1.95
CA GLY A 204 -1.98 24.37 -2.54
C GLY A 204 -0.87 23.62 -1.84
N ILE A 205 0.31 23.64 -2.49
CA ILE A 205 1.53 22.98 -2.02
C ILE A 205 2.49 24.03 -1.48
N LEU A 206 2.96 23.82 -0.26
CA LEU A 206 4.02 24.59 0.37
C LEU A 206 5.33 23.82 0.28
N ARG A 207 6.43 24.53 0.03
CA ARG A 207 7.80 23.98 -0.02
C ARG A 207 8.70 24.71 0.96
N SER A 208 9.54 23.94 1.65
CA SER A 208 10.65 24.41 2.45
C SER A 208 11.98 23.94 1.84
N THR A 209 13.05 24.73 2.00
CA THR A 209 14.44 24.39 1.63
C THR A 209 15.40 24.57 2.79
N ASP A 210 14.87 24.76 3.99
CA ASP A 210 15.64 25.03 5.22
C ASP A 210 15.24 24.12 6.38
N GLY A 211 14.74 22.91 6.09
CA GLY A 211 14.34 21.92 7.10
C GLY A 211 13.06 22.33 7.85
N GLY A 212 12.14 22.98 7.14
CA GLY A 212 10.82 23.32 7.66
C GLY A 212 10.76 24.61 8.49
N GLN A 213 11.81 25.42 8.48
CA GLN A 213 11.81 26.71 9.21
C GLN A 213 10.94 27.73 8.48
N THR A 214 11.10 27.84 7.16
CA THR A 214 10.27 28.71 6.31
C THR A 214 9.57 27.93 5.21
N TRP A 215 8.43 28.42 4.76
CA TRP A 215 7.58 27.78 3.79
C TRP A 215 7.07 28.77 2.75
N THR A 216 7.17 28.39 1.48
CA THR A 216 6.69 29.19 0.34
C THR A 216 5.68 28.38 -0.46
N LYS A 217 4.57 28.98 -0.84
CA LYS A 217 3.60 28.34 -1.75
C LYS A 217 4.21 28.25 -3.16
N VAL A 218 4.23 27.02 -3.70
CA VAL A 218 4.82 26.72 -5.01
C VAL A 218 3.81 26.22 -6.04
N SER A 219 2.58 25.87 -5.60
CA SER A 219 1.55 25.36 -6.50
C SER A 219 0.16 25.53 -5.90
N ASP A 220 -0.86 25.67 -6.76
CA ASP A 220 -2.27 25.67 -6.39
C ASP A 220 -2.91 24.27 -6.44
N PHE A 221 -2.21 23.26 -6.91
CA PHE A 221 -2.71 21.89 -6.89
C PHE A 221 -3.08 21.42 -5.48
N GLN A 222 -4.13 20.59 -5.38
CA GLN A 222 -4.68 20.13 -4.11
C GLN A 222 -4.45 18.62 -3.92
N PRO A 223 -3.29 18.21 -3.34
CA PRO A 223 -3.05 16.81 -3.03
C PRO A 223 -4.16 16.20 -2.15
N VAL A 224 -4.62 15.02 -2.54
CA VAL A 224 -5.56 14.18 -1.78
C VAL A 224 -4.84 12.97 -1.17
N GLY A 225 -3.75 12.51 -1.79
CA GLY A 225 -2.83 11.54 -1.19
C GLY A 225 -2.06 12.15 -0.02
N ARG A 226 -1.90 11.40 1.04
CA ARG A 226 -1.21 11.88 2.25
C ARG A 226 0.29 11.97 2.12
N VAL A 227 0.87 11.22 1.19
CA VAL A 227 2.32 11.13 0.98
C VAL A 227 2.64 11.30 -0.50
N ALA A 228 3.63 12.14 -0.79
CA ALA A 228 4.23 12.24 -2.12
C ALA A 228 5.19 11.06 -2.33
N ILE A 229 5.05 10.33 -3.43
CA ILE A 229 5.73 9.06 -3.68
C ILE A 229 6.89 9.26 -4.66
N PRO A 230 8.15 9.04 -4.25
CA PRO A 230 9.29 9.09 -5.15
C PRO A 230 9.32 7.86 -6.06
N PHE A 231 9.59 8.06 -7.36
CA PHE A 231 9.80 6.97 -8.30
C PHE A 231 10.66 7.42 -9.48
N ARG A 232 11.80 6.76 -9.70
CA ARG A 232 12.72 6.97 -10.84
C ARG A 232 13.09 8.42 -11.10
N GLY A 233 13.55 9.11 -10.06
CA GLY A 233 14.03 10.51 -10.17
C GLY A 233 12.93 11.56 -10.23
N ALA A 234 11.66 11.15 -10.24
CA ALA A 234 10.52 12.03 -10.09
C ALA A 234 9.80 11.75 -8.76
N THR A 235 9.03 12.71 -8.28
CA THR A 235 8.10 12.53 -7.17
C THR A 235 6.68 12.79 -7.66
N TRP A 236 5.80 11.86 -7.31
CA TRP A 236 4.44 11.80 -7.79
C TRP A 236 3.46 11.99 -6.63
N TRP A 237 2.41 12.75 -6.87
CA TRP A 237 1.38 12.96 -5.87
C TRP A 237 -0.01 12.89 -6.47
N LEU A 238 -0.91 12.20 -5.79
CA LEU A 238 -2.30 12.19 -6.19
C LEU A 238 -2.99 13.45 -5.68
N ALA A 239 -3.57 14.22 -6.57
CA ALA A 239 -4.27 15.47 -6.30
C ALA A 239 -5.70 15.43 -6.83
N LYS A 240 -6.54 16.37 -6.44
CA LYS A 240 -7.91 16.50 -6.96
C LYS A 240 -7.93 16.63 -8.49
N GLU A 241 -6.92 17.31 -9.01
CA GLU A 241 -6.80 17.60 -10.43
C GLU A 241 -6.24 16.42 -11.25
N GLY A 242 -5.76 15.36 -10.58
CA GLY A 242 -5.12 14.20 -11.20
C GLY A 242 -3.79 13.83 -10.54
N LEU A 243 -2.93 13.12 -11.25
CA LEU A 243 -1.55 12.91 -10.83
C LEU A 243 -0.73 14.15 -11.10
N ILE A 244 -0.01 14.63 -10.10
CA ILE A 244 0.95 15.72 -10.22
C ILE A 244 2.38 15.20 -10.03
N ILE A 245 3.32 15.79 -10.75
CA ILE A 245 4.69 15.29 -10.86
C ILE A 245 5.66 16.44 -10.73
N THR A 246 6.72 16.22 -9.98
CA THR A 246 7.88 17.10 -9.89
C THR A 246 9.17 16.33 -10.19
N THR A 247 10.12 16.98 -10.86
CA THR A 247 11.49 16.49 -11.09
C THR A 247 12.56 17.44 -10.55
N ASP A 248 12.13 18.51 -9.88
CA ASP A 248 12.98 19.58 -9.35
C ASP A 248 12.81 19.77 -7.83
N LYS A 249 12.63 18.64 -7.12
CA LYS A 249 12.43 18.63 -5.67
C LYS A 249 11.27 19.52 -5.20
N GLY A 250 10.18 19.49 -5.95
CA GLY A 250 8.93 20.17 -5.59
C GLY A 250 8.92 21.67 -5.86
N ALA A 251 9.88 22.23 -6.61
CA ALA A 251 9.87 23.63 -6.97
C ALA A 251 8.76 23.94 -7.99
N THR A 252 8.54 23.02 -8.94
CA THR A 252 7.43 23.08 -9.89
C THR A 252 6.69 21.75 -9.97
N TRP A 253 5.41 21.81 -10.36
CA TRP A 253 4.54 20.66 -10.50
C TRP A 253 3.79 20.68 -11.83
N THR A 254 3.76 19.55 -12.50
CA THR A 254 2.99 19.34 -13.73
C THR A 254 1.91 18.31 -13.51
N ARG A 255 0.79 18.40 -14.25
CA ARG A 255 -0.37 17.52 -14.10
C ARG A 255 -0.43 16.47 -15.19
N ARG A 256 -0.87 15.26 -14.81
CA ARG A 256 -1.42 14.21 -15.66
C ARG A 256 -2.83 13.83 -15.21
N THR A 257 -3.61 13.18 -16.07
CA THR A 257 -4.95 12.73 -15.69
C THR A 257 -4.88 11.62 -14.65
N ALA A 258 -5.93 11.50 -13.85
CA ALA A 258 -6.22 10.35 -12.99
C ALA A 258 -7.73 10.20 -12.84
N PRO A 259 -8.24 9.03 -12.45
CA PRO A 259 -9.65 8.88 -12.09
C PRO A 259 -10.02 9.85 -10.96
N VAL A 260 -11.12 10.58 -11.13
CA VAL A 260 -11.56 11.67 -10.21
C VAL A 260 -11.77 11.19 -8.77
N GLU A 261 -12.05 9.91 -8.58
CA GLU A 261 -12.34 9.33 -7.26
C GLU A 261 -11.14 8.61 -6.65
N ALA A 262 -9.94 8.73 -7.24
CA ALA A 262 -8.73 8.12 -6.69
C ALA A 262 -8.30 8.87 -5.42
N ALA A 263 -7.96 8.12 -4.38
CA ALA A 263 -7.53 8.65 -3.09
C ALA A 263 -6.20 8.02 -2.60
N TRP A 264 -5.76 6.92 -3.23
CA TRP A 264 -4.59 6.14 -2.85
C TRP A 264 -3.65 5.90 -4.03
N GLY A 265 -2.37 5.94 -3.76
CA GLY A 265 -1.33 5.75 -4.73
C GLY A 265 -0.57 7.05 -5.01
N PRO A 266 0.20 7.09 -6.11
CA PRO A 266 0.33 6.04 -7.12
C PRO A 266 1.15 4.84 -6.66
N MET A 267 0.82 3.66 -7.18
CA MET A 267 1.62 2.44 -7.11
C MET A 267 2.18 2.17 -8.50
N PHE A 268 3.46 1.85 -8.61
CA PHE A 268 4.14 1.75 -9.90
C PHE A 268 4.38 0.30 -10.33
N GLY A 269 4.17 0.03 -11.62
CA GLY A 269 4.59 -1.18 -12.28
C GLY A 269 6.07 -1.16 -12.67
N LYS A 270 6.39 -1.73 -13.83
CA LYS A 270 7.75 -1.82 -14.33
C LYS A 270 8.40 -0.45 -14.56
N ASP A 271 7.61 0.53 -14.96
CA ASP A 271 8.04 1.88 -15.27
C ASP A 271 6.96 2.91 -14.89
N GLU A 272 7.22 4.19 -15.16
CA GLU A 272 6.35 5.32 -14.88
C GLU A 272 5.11 5.41 -15.80
N LYS A 273 5.00 4.53 -16.80
CA LYS A 273 3.81 4.42 -17.65
C LYS A 273 2.78 3.48 -17.07
N HIS A 274 3.24 2.48 -16.30
CA HIS A 274 2.36 1.50 -15.67
C HIS A 274 2.10 1.89 -14.21
N ILE A 275 0.92 2.46 -13.97
CA ILE A 275 0.54 3.04 -12.67
C ILE A 275 -0.80 2.47 -12.26
N VAL A 276 -0.93 2.18 -10.97
CA VAL A 276 -2.20 1.86 -10.32
C VAL A 276 -2.51 2.91 -9.25
N VAL A 277 -3.76 3.34 -9.20
CA VAL A 277 -4.33 4.13 -8.11
C VAL A 277 -5.59 3.44 -7.59
N ALA A 278 -5.97 3.70 -6.35
CA ALA A 278 -7.19 3.14 -5.79
C ALA A 278 -8.12 4.23 -5.26
N GLY A 279 -9.41 3.94 -5.28
CA GLY A 279 -10.47 4.83 -4.82
C GLY A 279 -11.69 4.04 -4.36
N ASN A 280 -12.82 4.72 -4.20
CA ASN A 280 -14.06 4.13 -3.68
C ASN A 280 -14.73 3.08 -4.61
N LYS A 281 -14.34 3.01 -5.88
CA LYS A 281 -14.83 2.01 -6.84
C LYS A 281 -13.91 0.82 -7.03
N GLY A 282 -12.64 0.94 -6.60
CA GLY A 282 -11.64 -0.11 -6.80
C GLY A 282 -10.29 0.43 -7.21
N PHE A 283 -9.53 -0.43 -7.88
CA PHE A 283 -8.21 -0.15 -8.40
C PHE A 283 -8.32 0.24 -9.87
N PHE A 284 -7.74 1.36 -10.23
CA PHE A 284 -7.66 1.84 -11.61
C PHE A 284 -6.22 1.75 -12.08
N GLU A 285 -6.03 1.33 -13.31
CA GLU A 285 -4.74 1.09 -13.95
C GLU A 285 -4.60 1.92 -15.22
N THR A 286 -3.41 2.46 -15.43
CA THR A 286 -2.94 3.01 -16.69
C THR A 286 -1.68 2.26 -17.12
N THR A 287 -1.47 2.13 -18.44
CA THR A 287 -0.23 1.58 -19.04
C THR A 287 0.41 2.57 -20.03
N ASP A 288 -0.12 3.77 -20.11
CA ASP A 288 0.31 4.86 -21.00
C ASP A 288 0.74 6.13 -20.25
N GLY A 289 1.00 6.01 -18.93
CA GLY A 289 1.48 7.12 -18.12
C GLY A 289 0.38 8.08 -17.66
N GLY A 290 -0.86 7.61 -17.63
CA GLY A 290 -2.00 8.37 -17.14
C GLY A 290 -2.82 9.06 -18.23
N GLU A 291 -2.61 8.72 -19.51
CA GLU A 291 -3.46 9.23 -20.59
C GLU A 291 -4.83 8.57 -20.56
N THR A 292 -4.86 7.24 -20.39
CA THR A 292 -6.10 6.47 -20.24
C THR A 292 -6.09 5.61 -18.98
N TRP A 293 -7.27 5.37 -18.42
CA TRP A 293 -7.45 4.58 -17.20
C TRP A 293 -8.58 3.58 -17.34
N LYS A 294 -8.39 2.37 -16.80
CA LYS A 294 -9.42 1.33 -16.72
C LYS A 294 -9.54 0.79 -15.30
N LEU A 295 -10.71 0.30 -14.94
CA LEU A 295 -10.91 -0.42 -13.69
C LEU A 295 -10.18 -1.77 -13.78
N ALA A 296 -9.20 -1.98 -12.93
CA ALA A 296 -8.37 -3.18 -12.88
C ALA A 296 -8.92 -4.25 -11.92
N ALA A 297 -9.46 -3.81 -10.77
CA ALA A 297 -10.13 -4.67 -9.80
C ALA A 297 -11.16 -3.86 -9.00
N PRO A 298 -12.33 -4.44 -8.65
CA PRO A 298 -13.27 -3.79 -7.72
C PRO A 298 -12.68 -3.77 -6.31
N LEU A 299 -13.28 -3.02 -5.37
CA LEU A 299 -12.98 -3.19 -3.95
C LEU A 299 -13.45 -4.55 -3.42
N PRO A 300 -12.87 -5.06 -2.30
CA PRO A 300 -13.38 -6.24 -1.63
C PRO A 300 -14.89 -6.18 -1.38
N PRO A 301 -15.59 -7.33 -1.34
CA PRO A 301 -17.06 -7.38 -1.25
C PRO A 301 -17.59 -6.91 0.11
N ASP A 302 -16.77 -6.90 1.15
CA ASP A 302 -17.14 -6.39 2.47
C ASP A 302 -17.57 -4.93 2.36
N LYS A 303 -18.83 -4.64 2.81
CA LYS A 303 -19.44 -3.31 2.74
C LYS A 303 -18.59 -2.21 3.40
N GLU A 304 -17.80 -2.56 4.40
CA GLU A 304 -16.94 -1.62 5.11
C GLU A 304 -15.81 -1.07 4.23
N PHE A 305 -15.39 -1.78 3.20
CA PHE A 305 -14.43 -1.23 2.22
C PHE A 305 -15.03 -0.12 1.35
N ARG A 306 -16.36 -0.02 1.31
CA ARG A 306 -17.11 0.98 0.53
C ARG A 306 -17.63 2.15 1.35
N SER A 307 -17.42 2.13 2.68
CA SER A 307 -17.97 3.16 3.56
C SER A 307 -17.21 4.48 3.45
N SER A 308 -17.89 5.52 3.86
CA SER A 308 -17.80 6.96 3.58
C SER A 308 -16.50 7.70 3.91
N MET A 309 -15.38 7.02 4.22
CA MET A 309 -14.10 7.69 4.38
C MET A 309 -13.05 7.04 3.46
N PRO A 310 -13.08 7.34 2.16
CA PRO A 310 -11.97 6.96 1.30
C PRO A 310 -10.73 7.63 1.85
N GLY A 311 -9.72 6.85 2.17
CA GLY A 311 -8.42 7.39 2.46
C GLY A 311 -7.89 7.22 3.88
N TRP A 312 -8.69 7.09 4.93
CA TRP A 312 -8.14 6.98 6.29
C TRP A 312 -7.85 5.54 6.72
N PHE A 313 -8.78 4.64 6.57
CA PHE A 313 -8.65 3.29 7.12
C PHE A 313 -8.38 2.20 6.09
N LEU A 314 -8.35 2.56 4.81
CA LEU A 314 -8.07 1.62 3.73
C LEU A 314 -6.56 1.56 3.48
N ASN A 315 -6.04 0.34 3.49
CA ASN A 315 -4.67 0.05 3.11
C ASN A 315 -4.69 -0.79 1.85
N VAL A 316 -4.00 -0.37 0.82
CA VAL A 316 -3.94 -1.05 -0.46
C VAL A 316 -2.49 -1.24 -0.89
N ALA A 317 -2.24 -2.35 -1.59
CA ALA A 317 -0.96 -2.63 -2.20
C ALA A 317 -1.16 -3.39 -3.52
N TRP A 318 -0.16 -3.36 -4.36
CA TRP A 318 -0.13 -4.07 -5.62
C TRP A 318 1.24 -4.70 -5.86
N ASP A 319 1.23 -6.00 -6.14
CA ASP A 319 2.41 -6.70 -6.66
C ASP A 319 2.36 -6.65 -8.19
N PRO A 320 3.19 -5.83 -8.84
CA PRO A 320 3.18 -5.69 -10.28
C PRO A 320 3.76 -6.91 -11.01
N ASN A 321 4.54 -7.75 -10.34
CA ASN A 321 5.18 -8.92 -10.95
C ASN A 321 4.21 -10.09 -11.06
N ALA A 322 3.44 -10.32 -10.00
CA ALA A 322 2.45 -11.38 -9.96
C ALA A 322 1.05 -10.90 -10.39
N ASP A 323 0.86 -9.60 -10.56
CA ASP A 323 -0.40 -8.96 -10.91
C ASP A 323 -1.50 -9.23 -9.87
N VAL A 324 -1.14 -9.02 -8.60
CA VAL A 324 -2.00 -9.27 -7.44
C VAL A 324 -2.26 -7.97 -6.69
N PHE A 325 -3.53 -7.66 -6.48
CA PHE A 325 -3.97 -6.56 -5.61
C PHE A 325 -4.21 -7.06 -4.20
N TYR A 326 -3.90 -6.23 -3.24
CA TYR A 326 -4.14 -6.47 -1.82
C TYR A 326 -4.91 -5.32 -1.23
N ALA A 327 -5.81 -5.62 -0.31
CA ALA A 327 -6.55 -4.63 0.44
C ALA A 327 -6.75 -5.09 1.88
N SER A 328 -6.58 -4.17 2.81
CA SER A 328 -6.88 -4.34 4.23
C SER A 328 -7.59 -3.08 4.71
N ARG A 329 -8.44 -3.24 5.69
CA ARG A 329 -9.06 -2.12 6.39
C ARG A 329 -8.90 -2.32 7.88
N MET A 330 -8.73 -1.25 8.61
CA MET A 330 -8.63 -1.27 10.07
C MET A 330 -9.77 -2.08 10.70
N GLY A 331 -9.44 -3.14 11.44
CA GLY A 331 -10.40 -4.02 12.11
C GLY A 331 -11.15 -4.99 11.20
N ARG A 332 -10.69 -5.18 9.97
CA ARG A 332 -11.30 -6.09 8.98
C ARG A 332 -10.27 -7.09 8.47
N PRO A 333 -10.70 -8.18 7.82
CA PRO A 333 -9.79 -9.09 7.15
C PRO A 333 -8.97 -8.40 6.07
N ALA A 334 -7.81 -8.97 5.79
CA ALA A 334 -7.03 -8.64 4.60
C ALA A 334 -7.41 -9.57 3.45
N TYR A 335 -7.43 -9.02 2.25
CA TYR A 335 -7.83 -9.72 1.04
C TYR A 335 -6.78 -9.58 -0.05
N LYS A 336 -6.72 -10.57 -0.96
CA LYS A 336 -6.01 -10.50 -2.24
C LYS A 336 -6.95 -10.72 -3.42
N PHE A 337 -6.59 -10.16 -4.56
CA PHE A 337 -7.27 -10.34 -5.84
C PHE A 337 -6.20 -10.64 -6.89
N GLU A 338 -6.15 -11.88 -7.35
CA GLU A 338 -5.23 -12.32 -8.41
C GLU A 338 -5.94 -12.20 -9.76
N ARG A 339 -5.40 -11.36 -10.67
CA ARG A 339 -5.97 -11.21 -12.03
C ARG A 339 -5.60 -12.37 -12.94
N ARG A 340 -4.48 -13.02 -12.65
CA ARG A 340 -4.00 -14.21 -13.36
C ARG A 340 -3.77 -15.30 -12.32
N PRO A 341 -4.61 -16.33 -12.30
CA PRO A 341 -4.48 -17.45 -11.36
C PRO A 341 -3.25 -18.32 -11.64
#